data_aad917a79169dc2b1d33b38b583fad47
#
_entry.id   aad917a79169dc2b1d33b38b583fad47
#
_cell.length_a   1.000
_cell.length_b   1.000
_cell.length_c   1.000
_cell.angle_alpha   90.00
_cell.angle_beta   90.00
_cell.angle_gamma   90.00
#
_symmetry.space_group_name_H-M   'P 1'
#
loop_
_entity.id
_entity.type
_entity.pdbx_description
1 polymer ?
#
loop_
_entity_poly.entity_id
_entity_poly.type
_entity_poly.pdbx_seq_one_letter_code
_entity_poly.pdbx_strand_id
1 'polypeptide(L)'
;MNVEIREGDCTFRFDYSKVYWNSRLQTEHKRLVDLFNPGDVVCDVMAGVGPFAVPAGKKGVFVWANDLNPNSYAALKEAVVRNKVSLLSFLSLALMFW
;
A
#
# COMPACT_ATOMS: atom_id res chain seq x y z
N MET A 1 -10.78 -4.77 -15.94
CA MET A 1 -9.95 -3.76 -16.63
C MET A 1 -8.66 -3.52 -15.82
N ASN A 2 -7.54 -3.92 -16.37
CA ASN A 2 -6.25 -3.72 -15.70
C ASN A 2 -5.74 -2.31 -15.97
N VAL A 3 -5.33 -1.64 -14.92
CA VAL A 3 -4.80 -0.29 -15.00
C VAL A 3 -3.43 -0.21 -14.32
N GLU A 4 -2.64 0.75 -14.74
CA GLU A 4 -1.42 1.13 -14.07
C GLU A 4 -1.53 2.59 -13.66
N ILE A 5 -1.36 2.86 -12.39
CA ILE A 5 -1.47 4.21 -11.83
C ILE A 5 -0.15 4.57 -11.17
N ARG A 6 0.34 5.76 -11.47
CA ARG A 6 1.50 6.32 -10.80
C ARG A 6 1.05 7.45 -9.86
N GLU A 7 1.39 7.32 -8.59
CA GLU A 7 1.09 8.33 -7.58
C GLU A 7 2.38 8.61 -6.81
N GLY A 8 2.85 9.85 -6.89
CA GLY A 8 4.16 10.18 -6.37
C GLY A 8 5.25 9.41 -7.11
N ASP A 9 6.10 8.72 -6.39
CA ASP A 9 7.17 7.88 -6.95
C ASP A 9 6.82 6.38 -6.90
N CYS A 10 5.55 6.05 -6.64
CA CYS A 10 5.07 4.67 -6.56
C CYS A 10 4.19 4.35 -7.75
N THR A 11 4.26 3.11 -8.22
CA THR A 11 3.47 2.59 -9.32
C THR A 11 2.62 1.42 -8.83
N PHE A 12 1.32 1.45 -9.16
CA PHE A 12 0.33 0.46 -8.74
C PHE A 12 -0.31 -0.16 -9.98
N ARG A 13 -0.49 -1.47 -9.96
CA ARG A 13 -1.22 -2.21 -11.00
C ARG A 13 -2.32 -3.03 -10.37
N PHE A 14 -3.53 -2.90 -10.93
CA PHE A 14 -4.69 -3.65 -10.44
C PHE A 14 -5.83 -3.63 -11.47
N ASP A 15 -6.82 -4.49 -11.25
CA ASP A 15 -8.06 -4.46 -12.01
C ASP A 15 -9.00 -3.45 -11.36
N TYR A 16 -9.26 -2.35 -12.04
CA TYR A 16 -10.06 -1.24 -11.53
C TYR A 16 -11.48 -1.67 -11.13
N SER A 17 -12.00 -2.72 -11.77
CA SER A 17 -13.35 -3.22 -11.46
C SER A 17 -13.42 -4.03 -10.18
N LYS A 18 -12.28 -4.46 -9.63
CA LYS A 18 -12.21 -5.39 -8.49
C LYS A 18 -11.70 -4.77 -7.21
N VAL A 19 -11.14 -3.56 -7.27
CA VAL A 19 -10.57 -2.89 -6.10
C VAL A 19 -10.99 -1.43 -6.07
N TYR A 20 -10.94 -0.84 -4.86
CA TYR A 20 -11.19 0.58 -4.67
C TYR A 20 -9.93 1.39 -4.94
N TRP A 21 -10.06 2.44 -5.74
CA TRP A 21 -9.02 3.45 -5.92
C TRP A 21 -9.67 4.80 -6.17
N ASN A 22 -9.14 5.86 -5.56
CA ASN A 22 -9.59 7.23 -5.79
C ASN A 22 -8.39 8.15 -5.89
N SER A 23 -8.03 8.54 -7.11
CA SER A 23 -6.88 9.43 -7.36
C SER A 23 -7.04 10.82 -6.76
N ARG A 24 -8.27 11.23 -6.42
CA ARG A 24 -8.51 12.52 -5.77
C ARG A 24 -7.94 12.58 -4.35
N LEU A 25 -7.64 11.41 -3.76
CA LEU A 25 -7.08 11.31 -2.42
C LEU A 25 -5.55 11.39 -2.41
N GLN A 26 -4.91 11.64 -3.56
CA GLN A 26 -3.45 11.67 -3.64
C GLN A 26 -2.81 12.64 -2.65
N THR A 27 -3.35 13.84 -2.53
CA THR A 27 -2.83 14.85 -1.59
C THR A 27 -2.92 14.35 -0.15
N GLU A 28 -4.03 13.69 0.21
CA GLU A 28 -4.22 13.15 1.55
C GLU A 28 -3.29 11.98 1.82
N HIS A 29 -3.07 11.11 0.83
CA HIS A 29 -2.09 10.01 0.95
C HIS A 29 -0.71 10.56 1.27
N LYS A 30 -0.27 11.56 0.50
CA LYS A 30 1.02 12.19 0.69
C LYS A 30 1.12 12.88 2.06
N ARG A 31 0.08 13.60 2.47
CA ARG A 31 0.04 14.30 3.75
C ARG A 31 0.27 13.35 4.91
N LEU A 32 -0.43 12.21 4.92
CA LEU A 32 -0.30 11.23 5.99
C LEU A 32 1.07 10.56 5.99
N VAL A 33 1.56 10.17 4.82
CA VAL A 33 2.88 9.52 4.71
C VAL A 33 3.99 10.47 5.14
N ASP A 34 3.86 11.77 4.84
CA ASP A 34 4.85 12.75 5.24
C ASP A 34 4.93 12.92 6.77
N LEU A 35 3.87 12.56 7.50
CA LEU A 35 3.89 12.58 8.97
C LEU A 35 4.68 11.41 9.58
N PHE A 36 4.90 10.36 8.82
CA PHE A 36 5.63 9.19 9.32
C PHE A 36 7.14 9.44 9.24
N ASN A 37 7.88 8.94 10.25
CA ASN A 37 9.34 9.00 10.24
C ASN A 37 9.91 7.62 9.96
N PRO A 38 11.09 7.51 9.32
CA PRO A 38 11.77 6.23 9.18
C PRO A 38 11.93 5.56 10.55
N GLY A 39 11.60 4.28 10.62
CA GLY A 39 11.62 3.52 11.87
C GLY A 39 10.30 3.51 12.63
N ASP A 40 9.33 4.34 12.26
CA ASP A 40 7.98 4.26 12.83
C ASP A 40 7.32 2.94 12.47
N VAL A 41 6.33 2.54 13.26
CA VAL A 41 5.49 1.37 12.98
C VAL A 41 4.07 1.85 12.69
N VAL A 42 3.55 1.46 11.53
CA VAL A 42 2.20 1.82 11.09
C VAL A 42 1.39 0.55 10.85
N CYS A 43 0.16 0.53 11.34
CA CYS A 43 -0.78 -0.56 11.10
C CYS A 43 -1.92 -0.05 10.23
N ASP A 44 -2.05 -0.61 9.03
CA ASP A 44 -3.09 -0.25 8.06
C ASP A 44 -3.93 -1.49 7.78
N VAL A 45 -5.05 -1.61 8.49
CA VAL A 45 -5.90 -2.81 8.44
C VAL A 45 -6.82 -2.86 7.22
N MET A 46 -6.97 -1.74 6.52
CA MET A 46 -7.76 -1.63 5.30
C MET A 46 -6.89 -1.00 4.20
N ALA A 47 -5.78 -1.67 3.91
CA ALA A 47 -4.72 -1.09 3.09
C ALA A 47 -5.11 -0.91 1.62
N GLY A 48 -6.09 -1.66 1.12
CA GLY A 48 -6.42 -1.65 -0.30
C GLY A 48 -5.23 -2.10 -1.13
N VAL A 49 -4.96 -1.40 -2.22
CA VAL A 49 -3.79 -1.69 -3.07
C VAL A 49 -2.50 -1.02 -2.56
N GLY A 50 -2.57 -0.31 -1.44
CA GLY A 50 -1.42 0.21 -0.73
C GLY A 50 -1.08 1.68 -0.95
N PRO A 51 -2.07 2.60 -1.14
CA PRO A 51 -1.74 4.01 -1.37
C PRO A 51 -1.01 4.68 -0.20
N PHE A 52 -1.20 4.18 1.03
CA PHE A 52 -0.43 4.62 2.20
C PHE A 52 0.72 3.66 2.50
N ALA A 53 0.43 2.35 2.50
CA ALA A 53 1.37 1.33 2.95
C ALA A 53 2.63 1.26 2.09
N VAL A 54 2.48 1.34 0.76
CA VAL A 54 3.62 1.23 -0.16
C VAL A 54 4.56 2.44 -0.05
N PRO A 55 4.07 3.70 -0.13
CA PRO A 55 4.94 4.85 0.06
C PRO A 55 5.57 4.90 1.46
N ALA A 56 4.83 4.51 2.50
CA ALA A 56 5.35 4.46 3.86
C ALA A 56 6.49 3.45 3.98
N GLY A 57 6.31 2.24 3.45
CA GLY A 57 7.35 1.22 3.44
C GLY A 57 8.58 1.66 2.67
N LYS A 58 8.39 2.36 1.55
CA LYS A 58 9.49 2.90 0.75
C LYS A 58 10.28 3.96 1.48
N LYS A 59 9.64 4.68 2.40
CA LYS A 59 10.27 5.70 3.25
C LYS A 59 11.06 5.10 4.42
N GLY A 60 10.94 3.80 4.67
CA GLY A 60 11.61 3.13 5.79
C GLY A 60 10.74 2.95 7.02
N VAL A 61 9.45 3.10 6.89
CA VAL A 61 8.47 2.83 7.95
C VAL A 61 8.18 1.34 7.98
N PHE A 62 8.05 0.75 9.18
CA PHE A 62 7.61 -0.63 9.33
C PHE A 62 6.09 -0.67 9.21
N VAL A 63 5.59 -1.38 8.22
CA VAL A 63 4.16 -1.38 7.90
C VAL A 63 3.57 -2.76 8.12
N TRP A 64 2.48 -2.80 8.89
CA TRP A 64 1.59 -3.96 8.99
C TRP A 64 0.35 -3.62 8.18
N ALA A 65 0.17 -4.27 7.03
CA ALA A 65 -0.91 -3.96 6.11
C ALA A 65 -1.76 -5.18 5.82
N ASN A 66 -3.06 -4.96 5.72
CA ASN A 66 -4.01 -6.01 5.37
C ASN A 66 -5.22 -5.42 4.65
N ASP A 67 -5.87 -6.26 3.85
CA ASP A 67 -7.17 -5.97 3.28
C ASP A 67 -7.95 -7.26 3.11
N LEU A 68 -9.24 -7.21 3.43
CA LEU A 68 -10.11 -8.38 3.33
C LEU A 68 -10.43 -8.76 1.88
N ASN A 69 -10.31 -7.83 0.94
CA ASN A 69 -10.53 -8.11 -0.47
C ASN A 69 -9.29 -8.81 -1.05
N PRO A 70 -9.41 -10.08 -1.48
CA PRO A 70 -8.24 -10.80 -2.00
C PRO A 70 -7.64 -10.15 -3.25
N ASN A 71 -8.42 -9.45 -4.04
CA ASN A 71 -7.91 -8.73 -5.22
C ASN A 71 -7.05 -7.54 -4.79
N SER A 72 -7.47 -6.81 -3.75
CA SER A 72 -6.67 -5.72 -3.18
C SER A 72 -5.38 -6.25 -2.57
N TYR A 73 -5.45 -7.34 -1.83
CA TYR A 73 -4.28 -7.95 -1.21
C TYR A 73 -3.25 -8.40 -2.25
N ALA A 74 -3.70 -9.04 -3.32
CA ALA A 74 -2.81 -9.46 -4.41
C ALA A 74 -2.15 -8.27 -5.09
N ALA A 75 -2.91 -7.20 -5.34
CA ALA A 75 -2.37 -5.96 -5.92
C ALA A 75 -1.39 -5.27 -4.98
N LEU A 76 -1.65 -5.31 -3.67
CA LEU A 76 -0.75 -4.77 -2.66
C LEU A 76 0.60 -5.49 -2.67
N LYS A 77 0.59 -6.81 -2.71
CA LYS A 77 1.82 -7.61 -2.77
C LYS A 77 2.63 -7.29 -4.03
N GLU A 78 1.96 -7.17 -5.16
CA GLU A 78 2.61 -6.81 -6.42
C GLU A 78 3.24 -5.42 -6.33
N ALA A 79 2.53 -4.46 -5.73
CA ALA A 79 3.00 -3.09 -5.58
C ALA A 79 4.24 -3.02 -4.67
N VAL A 80 4.28 -3.81 -3.61
CA VAL A 80 5.44 -3.89 -2.70
C VAL A 80 6.70 -4.30 -3.48
N VAL A 81 6.59 -5.33 -4.31
CA VAL A 81 7.71 -5.81 -5.11
C VAL A 81 8.09 -4.77 -6.19
N ARG A 82 7.10 -4.26 -6.90
CA ARG A 82 7.31 -3.31 -8.00
C ARG A 82 8.00 -2.02 -7.53
N ASN A 83 7.62 -1.52 -6.38
CA ASN A 83 8.16 -0.27 -5.84
C ASN A 83 9.40 -0.48 -4.96
N LYS A 84 9.91 -1.70 -4.93
CA LYS A 84 11.16 -2.05 -4.24
C LYS A 84 11.12 -1.75 -2.74
N VAL A 85 9.96 -1.98 -2.13
CA VAL A 85 9.81 -1.86 -0.68
C VAL A 85 10.50 -3.05 -0.02
N SER A 86 11.29 -2.79 1.02
CA SER A 86 11.95 -3.87 1.77
C SER A 86 10.92 -4.78 2.42
N LEU A 87 11.05 -6.10 2.24
CA LEU A 87 10.20 -7.06 2.91
C LEU A 87 10.35 -7.04 4.43
N LEU A 88 11.48 -6.55 4.92
CA LEU A 88 11.70 -6.38 6.37
C LEU A 88 10.86 -5.23 6.94
N SER A 89 10.49 -4.27 6.08
CA SER A 89 9.68 -3.11 6.47
C SER A 89 8.18 -3.33 6.23
N PHE A 90 7.79 -4.48 5.67
CA PHE A 90 6.42 -4.72 5.25
C PHE A 90 5.97 -6.11 5.70
N LEU A 91 4.92 -6.14 6.50
CA LEU A 91 4.29 -7.38 6.95
C LEU A 91 2.80 -7.33 6.63
N SER A 92 2.24 -8.49 6.30
CA SER A 92 0.81 -8.61 6.05
C SER A 92 0.10 -9.14 7.28
N LEU A 93 -1.01 -8.48 7.65
CA LEU A 93 -1.88 -8.94 8.73
C LEU A 93 -2.88 -9.99 8.25
N ALA A 94 -2.96 -10.27 6.95
CA ALA A 94 -3.94 -11.21 6.41
C ALA A 94 -3.87 -12.57 7.12
N LEU A 95 -2.66 -13.06 7.39
CA LEU A 95 -2.45 -14.34 8.05
C LEU A 95 -2.86 -14.32 9.52
N MET A 96 -3.05 -13.16 10.13
CA MET A 96 -3.44 -13.03 11.54
C MET A 96 -4.95 -13.10 11.73
N PHE A 97 -5.72 -12.82 10.67
CA PHE A 97 -7.19 -12.78 10.72
C PHE A 97 -7.83 -13.96 10.00
N TRP A 98 -7.06 -14.77 9.35
CA TRP A 98 -7.49 -15.98 8.63
C TRP A 98 -6.93 -17.24 9.28
#